data_351833c9dcffe8399764e3b6ae3b9c9b
#
_entry.id   351833c9dcffe8399764e3b6ae3b9c9b
#
_cell.length_a   1.000
_cell.length_b   1.000
_cell.length_c   1.000
_cell.angle_alpha   90.00
_cell.angle_beta   90.00
_cell.angle_gamma   90.00
#
_symmetry.space_group_name_H-M   'P 1'
#
loop_
_entity.id
_entity.type
_entity.pdbx_description
1 polymer ?
#
loop_
_entity_poly.entity_id
_entity_poly.type
_entity_poly.pdbx_seq_one_letter_code
_entity_poly.pdbx_strand_id
1 'polypeptide(L)'
;MGRRYAIVVGMCALAGLAATAHGQKKKESPEFTRQGLLIVNFAPGAGADFKLGRHAADVVRDRVAHFVDKKQLDVIDGDAIRIRLVTDGFSPDTSYSVADAHAIGRFLRADEFLLAHVASTPAGVRLWGELVLLRDDQLRQAIAPATASRLDSAATLFAKNLIAARTQLIHERRCENALRDGHGAAAIAAAREGIAAYPRATIARVCLVWALRQASGAGVAPELLDQSRAILAVDSVNKHALEGAAVALDSLRRRSDAADMWLRLAAIDTGDVDLQLRISYALFDGGNAKRDEPFIAALVAGHPADFRLIQQEWRVAYENKSWPRAIESGAQLLAQDSVAQRDSVFYYRLATAYHESGRPFDALETALRGVSTFPKDARIYTLYTQYVKAEADTVLPRGLALFPTAPVLLALNAKELRAKGKIAESLDATKQALSIDSTMSQGRLMVAQLELELGRPDSALVALHRAAASGEDSSLIAQFALSKGNGMYRAANGTKASNDFNLALRFVSFADSVRSNEQSKFLVGAAALGVVQASLTEAAAQKDKSEGCRLVHVASDLIPMARTGLQAGGETFAEASKQSLDYLGQLDPYVGQGLQAFCGEKPPKSEQARH
;
A
#
# COMPACT_ATOMS: atom_id res chain seq x y z
N MET A 1 2.00 11.37 -1.30
CA MET A 1 1.75 12.30 -2.44
C MET A 1 2.31 11.66 -3.69
N GLY A 2 1.44 11.03 -4.48
CA GLY A 2 1.82 10.31 -5.68
C GLY A 2 2.00 11.26 -6.87
N ARG A 3 3.20 11.39 -7.36
CA ARG A 3 3.45 11.98 -8.68
C ARG A 3 3.47 10.87 -9.72
N ARG A 4 2.45 10.85 -10.56
CA ARG A 4 2.40 10.08 -11.81
C ARG A 4 3.35 10.74 -12.81
N TYR A 5 4.37 10.02 -13.25
CA TYR A 5 5.14 10.40 -14.44
C TYR A 5 4.33 9.99 -15.68
N ALA A 6 3.80 10.98 -16.38
CA ALA A 6 3.26 10.81 -17.72
C ALA A 6 4.43 10.83 -18.72
N ILE A 7 4.67 9.71 -19.38
CA ILE A 7 5.58 9.65 -20.54
C ILE A 7 4.79 10.19 -21.74
N VAL A 8 5.25 11.32 -22.25
CA VAL A 8 4.76 11.91 -23.50
C VAL A 8 5.38 11.12 -24.65
N VAL A 9 4.58 10.29 -25.32
CA VAL A 9 4.95 9.70 -26.60
C VAL A 9 4.57 10.68 -27.70
N GLY A 10 5.58 11.24 -28.36
CA GLY A 10 5.40 12.13 -29.50
C GLY A 10 4.86 11.35 -30.71
N MET A 11 3.68 11.75 -31.17
CA MET A 11 3.13 11.34 -32.45
C MET A 11 3.84 12.09 -33.58
N CYS A 12 4.65 11.40 -34.38
CA CYS A 12 5.00 11.83 -35.73
C CYS A 12 3.98 11.25 -36.71
N ALA A 13 3.14 12.11 -37.23
CA ALA A 13 2.30 11.80 -38.38
C ALA A 13 3.15 11.84 -39.65
N LEU A 14 3.21 10.74 -40.40
CA LEU A 14 3.65 10.72 -41.79
C LEU A 14 2.55 10.12 -42.67
N ALA A 15 2.21 10.91 -43.66
CA ALA A 15 1.15 10.69 -44.63
C ALA A 15 1.46 9.56 -45.63
N GLY A 16 0.39 8.97 -46.09
CA GLY A 16 0.13 7.90 -46.96
C GLY A 16 1.03 7.63 -48.17
N LEU A 17 1.12 6.33 -48.47
CA LEU A 17 1.21 5.76 -49.80
C LEU A 17 0.44 4.44 -49.77
N ALA A 18 -0.66 4.42 -50.52
CA ALA A 18 -1.42 3.20 -50.76
C ALA A 18 -0.59 2.30 -51.69
N ALA A 19 -0.03 1.23 -51.15
CA ALA A 19 0.53 0.13 -51.91
C ALA A 19 -0.46 -1.03 -51.87
N THR A 20 -0.93 -1.43 -53.03
CA THR A 20 -1.77 -2.60 -53.29
C THR A 20 -1.14 -3.84 -52.69
N ALA A 21 -1.76 -4.37 -51.64
CA ALA A 21 -1.36 -5.62 -51.02
C ALA A 21 -1.71 -6.79 -51.92
N HIS A 22 -0.72 -7.31 -52.66
CA HIS A 22 -0.75 -8.68 -53.11
C HIS A 22 -0.66 -9.60 -51.90
N GLY A 23 -1.72 -10.36 -51.65
CA GLY A 23 -1.78 -11.33 -50.57
C GLY A 23 -0.71 -12.41 -50.73
N GLN A 24 0.48 -12.19 -50.20
CA GLN A 24 1.35 -13.28 -49.80
C GLN A 24 0.69 -13.96 -48.60
N LYS A 25 0.10 -15.14 -48.85
CA LYS A 25 -0.16 -16.10 -47.79
C LYS A 25 1.15 -16.27 -47.01
N LYS A 26 1.26 -15.66 -45.82
CA LYS A 26 2.31 -15.96 -44.85
C LYS A 26 2.29 -17.50 -44.74
N LYS A 27 3.32 -18.15 -45.24
CA LYS A 27 3.56 -19.57 -44.92
C LYS A 27 3.58 -19.59 -43.39
N GLU A 28 2.56 -20.21 -42.79
CA GLU A 28 2.60 -20.58 -41.39
C GLU A 28 3.92 -21.34 -41.20
N SER A 29 4.81 -20.79 -40.40
CA SER A 29 6.02 -21.47 -39.98
C SER A 29 5.57 -22.82 -39.44
N PRO A 30 6.22 -23.94 -39.77
CA PRO A 30 5.80 -25.24 -39.28
C PRO A 30 5.73 -25.18 -37.75
N GLU A 31 4.52 -25.28 -37.21
CA GLU A 31 4.21 -25.10 -35.79
C GLU A 31 4.92 -26.12 -34.90
N PHE A 32 5.65 -27.07 -35.49
CA PHE A 32 6.37 -28.11 -34.79
C PHE A 32 7.71 -28.46 -35.48
N THR A 33 8.80 -27.99 -34.92
CA THR A 33 10.06 -28.68 -35.00
C THR A 33 9.97 -29.98 -34.18
N ARG A 34 10.48 -31.09 -34.70
CA ARG A 34 10.63 -32.37 -34.00
C ARG A 34 11.30 -32.13 -32.65
N GLN A 35 10.65 -32.56 -31.56
CA GLN A 35 11.17 -32.36 -30.20
C GLN A 35 12.06 -33.52 -29.78
N GLY A 36 13.16 -33.23 -29.08
CA GLY A 36 14.05 -34.24 -28.51
C GLY A 36 13.67 -34.55 -27.05
N LEU A 37 13.34 -35.82 -26.77
CA LEU A 37 13.11 -36.32 -25.41
C LEU A 37 14.28 -37.19 -24.96
N LEU A 38 14.96 -36.72 -23.89
CA LEU A 38 15.97 -37.50 -23.19
C LEU A 38 15.33 -38.28 -22.04
N ILE A 39 15.44 -39.60 -22.03
CA ILE A 39 15.06 -40.46 -20.91
C ILE A 39 16.34 -41.01 -20.28
N VAL A 40 16.74 -40.42 -19.13
CA VAL A 40 17.92 -40.87 -18.40
C VAL A 40 17.62 -42.11 -17.55
N ASN A 41 18.67 -42.78 -17.04
CA ASN A 41 18.48 -43.93 -16.17
C ASN A 41 17.62 -43.58 -14.96
N PHE A 42 16.72 -44.48 -14.60
CA PHE A 42 15.85 -44.29 -13.44
C PHE A 42 16.64 -44.48 -12.12
N ALA A 43 16.41 -43.58 -11.17
CA ALA A 43 17.00 -43.71 -9.85
C ALA A 43 16.40 -44.91 -9.11
N PRO A 44 17.22 -45.77 -8.51
CA PRO A 44 16.72 -46.94 -7.78
C PRO A 44 16.11 -46.49 -6.43
N GLY A 45 14.90 -46.97 -6.14
CA GLY A 45 14.22 -46.88 -4.87
C GLY A 45 14.31 -48.23 -4.11
N ALA A 46 13.41 -48.41 -3.14
CA ALA A 46 13.38 -49.59 -2.30
C ALA A 46 13.31 -50.90 -3.15
N GLY A 47 14.18 -51.84 -2.87
CA GLY A 47 14.23 -53.13 -3.56
C GLY A 47 14.68 -53.09 -5.01
N ALA A 48 15.27 -52.00 -5.48
CA ALA A 48 15.80 -51.81 -6.81
C ALA A 48 17.30 -51.52 -6.77
N ASP A 49 18.02 -51.81 -7.87
CA ASP A 49 19.41 -51.44 -8.08
C ASP A 49 19.58 -50.60 -9.34
N PHE A 50 20.80 -50.12 -9.60
CA PHE A 50 21.09 -49.29 -10.81
C PHE A 50 20.89 -50.06 -12.11
N LYS A 51 21.06 -51.42 -12.13
CA LYS A 51 20.81 -52.23 -13.34
C LYS A 51 19.32 -52.24 -13.67
N LEU A 52 18.47 -52.40 -12.66
CA LEU A 52 17.02 -52.30 -12.82
C LEU A 52 16.63 -50.88 -13.26
N GLY A 53 17.28 -49.83 -12.72
CA GLY A 53 17.07 -48.43 -13.12
C GLY A 53 17.37 -48.18 -14.58
N ARG A 54 18.50 -48.67 -15.08
CA ARG A 54 18.87 -48.62 -16.50
C ARG A 54 17.88 -49.41 -17.35
N HIS A 55 17.61 -50.66 -16.99
CA HIS A 55 16.68 -51.51 -17.73
C HIS A 55 15.27 -50.91 -17.80
N ALA A 56 14.78 -50.32 -16.70
CA ALA A 56 13.50 -49.63 -16.70
C ALA A 56 13.47 -48.44 -17.66
N ALA A 57 14.56 -47.63 -17.71
CA ALA A 57 14.69 -46.53 -18.66
C ALA A 57 14.69 -47.00 -20.11
N ASP A 58 15.44 -48.10 -20.42
CA ASP A 58 15.49 -48.67 -21.78
C ASP A 58 14.10 -49.14 -22.22
N VAL A 59 13.39 -49.90 -21.35
CA VAL A 59 12.03 -50.39 -21.68
C VAL A 59 11.04 -49.22 -21.84
N VAL A 60 11.08 -48.21 -20.99
CA VAL A 60 10.20 -47.02 -21.12
C VAL A 60 10.52 -46.26 -22.39
N ARG A 61 11.81 -46.10 -22.75
CA ARG A 61 12.26 -45.45 -23.99
C ARG A 61 11.69 -46.15 -25.21
N ASP A 62 11.81 -47.46 -25.28
CA ASP A 62 11.26 -48.27 -26.37
C ASP A 62 9.74 -48.15 -26.48
N ARG A 63 9.04 -48.20 -25.33
CA ARG A 63 7.56 -48.03 -25.31
C ARG A 63 7.12 -46.64 -25.74
N VAL A 64 7.80 -45.57 -25.30
CA VAL A 64 7.51 -44.19 -25.75
C VAL A 64 7.76 -44.08 -27.26
N ALA A 65 8.92 -44.55 -27.77
CA ALA A 65 9.25 -44.50 -29.18
C ALA A 65 8.25 -45.29 -30.06
N HIS A 66 7.64 -46.38 -29.52
CA HIS A 66 6.61 -47.14 -30.20
C HIS A 66 5.24 -46.41 -30.27
N PHE A 67 4.90 -45.60 -29.25
CA PHE A 67 3.60 -44.94 -29.16
C PHE A 67 3.53 -43.55 -29.81
N VAL A 68 4.68 -42.98 -30.21
CA VAL A 68 4.73 -41.62 -30.76
C VAL A 68 5.18 -41.64 -32.24
N ASP A 69 4.73 -40.62 -32.99
CA ASP A 69 5.26 -40.40 -34.34
C ASP A 69 6.66 -39.79 -34.25
N LYS A 70 7.65 -40.49 -34.86
CA LYS A 70 9.06 -40.03 -34.93
C LYS A 70 9.23 -38.65 -35.57
N LYS A 71 8.24 -38.20 -36.35
CA LYS A 71 8.24 -36.85 -36.94
C LYS A 71 7.91 -35.77 -35.92
N GLN A 72 7.23 -36.13 -34.85
CA GLN A 72 6.80 -35.19 -33.80
C GLN A 72 7.73 -35.26 -32.57
N LEU A 73 8.16 -36.46 -32.18
CA LEU A 73 9.01 -36.69 -31.03
C LEU A 73 10.18 -37.59 -31.35
N ASP A 74 11.39 -37.09 -31.13
CA ASP A 74 12.63 -37.83 -31.19
C ASP A 74 13.00 -38.34 -29.80
N VAL A 75 12.77 -39.60 -29.56
CA VAL A 75 13.22 -40.25 -28.32
C VAL A 75 14.70 -40.60 -28.50
N ILE A 76 15.56 -39.89 -27.74
CA ILE A 76 17.00 -40.03 -27.86
C ILE A 76 17.42 -41.47 -27.54
N ASP A 77 18.20 -42.04 -28.44
CA ASP A 77 18.67 -43.43 -28.36
C ASP A 77 19.51 -43.69 -27.10
N GLY A 78 19.28 -44.81 -26.43
CA GLY A 78 20.01 -45.23 -25.25
C GLY A 78 21.51 -45.44 -25.48
N ASP A 79 21.92 -45.90 -26.70
CA ASP A 79 23.32 -46.05 -27.05
C ASP A 79 24.02 -44.68 -27.20
N ALA A 80 23.35 -43.72 -27.82
CA ALA A 80 23.88 -42.36 -27.89
C ALA A 80 24.11 -41.75 -26.50
N ILE A 81 23.18 -41.98 -25.54
CA ILE A 81 23.34 -41.55 -24.16
C ILE A 81 24.54 -42.24 -23.49
N ARG A 82 24.66 -43.57 -23.64
CA ARG A 82 25.74 -44.38 -23.04
C ARG A 82 27.12 -43.99 -23.59
N ILE A 83 27.26 -43.84 -24.91
CA ILE A 83 28.49 -43.39 -25.54
C ILE A 83 28.92 -42.04 -24.97
N ARG A 84 27.98 -41.12 -24.83
CA ARG A 84 28.26 -39.81 -24.32
C ARG A 84 28.73 -39.85 -22.86
N LEU A 85 28.03 -40.59 -22.00
CA LEU A 85 28.39 -40.76 -20.60
C LEU A 85 29.79 -41.31 -20.41
N VAL A 86 30.13 -42.37 -21.11
CA VAL A 86 31.46 -42.96 -21.04
C VAL A 86 32.53 -42.00 -21.56
N THR A 87 32.25 -41.23 -22.62
CA THR A 87 33.16 -40.21 -23.14
C THR A 87 33.47 -39.12 -22.12
N ASP A 88 32.47 -38.73 -21.29
CA ASP A 88 32.64 -37.71 -20.27
C ASP A 88 33.10 -38.29 -18.92
N GLY A 89 33.44 -39.58 -18.84
CA GLY A 89 33.94 -40.24 -17.64
C GLY A 89 32.86 -40.60 -16.61
N PHE A 90 31.58 -40.60 -16.99
CA PHE A 90 30.48 -41.03 -16.11
C PHE A 90 30.22 -42.54 -16.27
N SER A 91 29.81 -43.18 -15.18
CA SER A 91 29.35 -44.55 -15.22
C SER A 91 28.01 -44.66 -15.95
N PRO A 92 27.87 -45.55 -16.94
CA PRO A 92 26.60 -45.73 -17.63
C PRO A 92 25.49 -46.34 -16.75
N ASP A 93 25.82 -46.86 -15.57
CA ASP A 93 24.90 -47.53 -14.65
C ASP A 93 24.52 -46.64 -13.43
N THR A 94 24.75 -45.32 -13.50
CA THR A 94 24.37 -44.39 -12.42
C THR A 94 23.04 -43.71 -12.69
N SER A 95 22.43 -43.18 -11.64
CA SER A 95 21.33 -42.20 -11.75
C SER A 95 21.89 -40.80 -11.84
N TYR A 96 21.12 -39.90 -12.38
CA TYR A 96 21.54 -38.53 -12.66
C TYR A 96 20.74 -37.51 -11.82
N SER A 97 21.44 -36.49 -11.37
CA SER A 97 20.78 -35.29 -10.81
C SER A 97 20.08 -34.50 -11.93
N VAL A 98 19.25 -33.52 -11.53
CA VAL A 98 18.64 -32.58 -12.48
C VAL A 98 19.73 -31.85 -13.29
N ALA A 99 20.81 -31.41 -12.62
CA ALA A 99 21.90 -30.70 -13.26
C ALA A 99 22.65 -31.59 -14.30
N ASP A 100 22.90 -32.87 -13.98
CA ASP A 100 23.54 -33.80 -14.91
C ASP A 100 22.65 -34.08 -16.11
N ALA A 101 21.36 -34.37 -15.87
CA ALA A 101 20.38 -34.60 -16.95
C ALA A 101 20.24 -33.38 -17.85
N HIS A 102 20.27 -32.17 -17.26
CA HIS A 102 20.26 -30.92 -18.00
C HIS A 102 21.52 -30.74 -18.87
N ALA A 103 22.71 -31.03 -18.35
CA ALA A 103 23.96 -30.94 -19.07
C ALA A 103 24.00 -31.93 -20.24
N ILE A 104 23.60 -33.20 -20.02
CA ILE A 104 23.49 -34.23 -21.04
C ILE A 104 22.46 -33.83 -22.11
N GLY A 105 21.29 -33.34 -21.68
CA GLY A 105 20.22 -32.90 -22.56
C GLY A 105 20.66 -31.79 -23.52
N ARG A 106 21.37 -30.79 -23.00
CA ARG A 106 21.94 -29.69 -23.81
C ARG A 106 22.89 -30.22 -24.88
N PHE A 107 23.75 -31.14 -24.50
CA PHE A 107 24.70 -31.72 -25.45
C PHE A 107 24.01 -32.55 -26.54
N LEU A 108 23.02 -33.38 -26.13
CA LEU A 108 22.26 -34.23 -27.07
C LEU A 108 21.13 -33.45 -27.78
N ARG A 109 21.04 -32.13 -27.57
CA ARG A 109 20.02 -31.24 -28.16
C ARG A 109 18.58 -31.70 -27.84
N ALA A 110 18.36 -32.18 -26.63
CA ALA A 110 17.03 -32.45 -26.13
C ALA A 110 16.25 -31.15 -25.89
N ASP A 111 14.94 -31.20 -26.01
CA ASP A 111 14.04 -30.12 -25.57
C ASP A 111 13.50 -30.37 -24.17
N GLU A 112 13.44 -31.65 -23.80
CA GLU A 112 12.86 -32.10 -22.53
C GLU A 112 13.58 -33.35 -22.05
N PHE A 113 13.56 -33.60 -20.76
CA PHE A 113 14.10 -34.82 -20.17
C PHE A 113 13.18 -35.41 -19.10
N LEU A 114 13.21 -36.75 -18.97
CA LEU A 114 12.48 -37.49 -17.97
C LEU A 114 13.43 -37.91 -16.87
N LEU A 115 13.15 -37.46 -15.64
CA LEU A 115 13.74 -37.94 -14.39
C LEU A 115 12.75 -38.88 -13.74
N ALA A 116 13.14 -40.14 -13.54
CA ALA A 116 12.23 -41.11 -12.96
C ALA A 116 12.92 -42.07 -12.01
N HIS A 117 12.12 -42.76 -11.26
CA HIS A 117 12.50 -43.72 -10.23
C HIS A 117 11.87 -45.08 -10.52
N VAL A 118 12.52 -46.14 -10.04
CA VAL A 118 11.99 -47.49 -10.05
C VAL A 118 12.13 -48.11 -8.67
N ALA A 119 11.10 -48.83 -8.21
CA ALA A 119 11.17 -49.63 -7.00
C ALA A 119 10.51 -50.99 -7.22
N SER A 120 11.03 -52.03 -6.52
CA SER A 120 10.38 -53.30 -6.40
C SER A 120 9.52 -53.28 -5.11
N THR A 121 8.23 -53.57 -5.27
CA THR A 121 7.23 -53.54 -4.17
C THR A 121 6.52 -54.89 -4.13
N PRO A 122 5.81 -55.23 -3.05
CA PRO A 122 4.98 -56.45 -2.99
C PRO A 122 3.94 -56.52 -4.12
N ALA A 123 3.49 -55.38 -4.64
CA ALA A 123 2.55 -55.28 -5.78
C ALA A 123 3.24 -55.38 -7.15
N GLY A 124 4.56 -55.54 -7.20
CA GLY A 124 5.38 -55.59 -8.41
C GLY A 124 6.30 -54.40 -8.57
N VAL A 125 6.57 -54.03 -9.80
CA VAL A 125 7.46 -52.89 -10.15
C VAL A 125 6.65 -51.59 -10.18
N ARG A 126 7.15 -50.59 -9.46
CA ARG A 126 6.58 -49.22 -9.45
C ARG A 126 7.52 -48.25 -10.14
N LEU A 127 6.99 -47.45 -11.07
CA LEU A 127 7.67 -46.36 -11.75
C LEU A 127 6.97 -45.04 -11.42
N TRP A 128 7.75 -44.00 -11.16
CA TRP A 128 7.25 -42.61 -10.96
C TRP A 128 8.35 -41.62 -11.35
N GLY A 129 7.98 -40.40 -11.65
CA GLY A 129 8.96 -39.39 -12.06
C GLY A 129 8.31 -38.12 -12.57
N GLU A 130 9.13 -37.29 -13.17
CA GLU A 130 8.72 -36.00 -13.69
C GLU A 130 9.38 -35.73 -15.07
N LEU A 131 8.63 -35.08 -15.93
CA LEU A 131 9.11 -34.48 -17.18
C LEU A 131 9.55 -33.06 -16.89
N VAL A 132 10.75 -32.66 -17.33
CA VAL A 132 11.33 -31.32 -17.13
C VAL A 132 11.67 -30.74 -18.49
N LEU A 133 11.32 -29.47 -18.73
CA LEU A 133 11.70 -28.78 -19.96
C LEU A 133 13.12 -28.21 -19.82
N LEU A 134 13.98 -28.50 -20.83
CA LEU A 134 15.40 -28.16 -20.74
C LEU A 134 15.67 -26.64 -20.66
N ARG A 135 14.77 -25.82 -21.19
CA ARG A 135 14.92 -24.36 -21.20
C ARG A 135 14.69 -23.68 -19.83
N ASP A 136 13.94 -24.34 -18.94
CA ASP A 136 13.66 -23.86 -17.60
C ASP A 136 13.32 -25.05 -16.68
N ASP A 137 14.16 -25.32 -15.71
CA ASP A 137 14.02 -26.43 -14.79
C ASP A 137 12.84 -26.29 -13.79
N GLN A 138 12.19 -25.11 -13.75
CA GLN A 138 10.93 -24.89 -13.02
C GLN A 138 9.71 -25.39 -13.81
N LEU A 139 9.86 -25.65 -15.11
CA LEU A 139 8.81 -26.22 -15.95
C LEU A 139 8.80 -27.74 -15.84
N ARG A 140 8.23 -28.23 -14.73
CA ARG A 140 8.17 -29.64 -14.35
C ARG A 140 6.74 -30.16 -14.38
N GLN A 141 6.60 -31.39 -14.84
CA GLN A 141 5.33 -32.11 -14.84
C GLN A 141 5.50 -33.47 -14.19
N ALA A 142 4.91 -33.67 -13.03
CA ALA A 142 4.85 -34.97 -12.41
C ALA A 142 4.03 -35.96 -13.27
N ILE A 143 4.60 -37.11 -13.52
CA ILE A 143 3.96 -38.19 -14.28
C ILE A 143 3.23 -39.12 -13.34
N ALA A 144 1.99 -39.48 -13.68
CA ALA A 144 1.21 -40.41 -12.87
C ALA A 144 1.99 -41.72 -12.65
N PRO A 145 2.17 -42.19 -11.40
CA PRO A 145 2.88 -43.43 -11.13
C PRO A 145 2.25 -44.64 -11.83
N ALA A 146 3.06 -45.60 -12.18
CA ALA A 146 2.61 -46.87 -12.75
C ALA A 146 3.12 -48.03 -11.87
N THR A 147 2.26 -48.96 -11.51
CA THR A 147 2.61 -50.15 -10.76
C THR A 147 2.02 -51.37 -11.48
N ALA A 148 2.82 -52.40 -11.70
CA ALA A 148 2.37 -53.65 -12.29
C ALA A 148 3.26 -54.81 -11.83
N SER A 149 2.78 -56.04 -11.97
CA SER A 149 3.52 -57.25 -11.57
C SER A 149 4.83 -57.47 -12.34
N ARG A 150 4.90 -56.94 -13.56
CA ARG A 150 6.08 -57.03 -14.47
C ARG A 150 6.52 -55.66 -14.91
N LEU A 151 7.84 -55.46 -15.12
CA LEU A 151 8.45 -54.23 -15.60
C LEU A 151 7.85 -53.78 -16.92
N ASP A 152 7.70 -54.66 -17.92
CA ASP A 152 7.12 -54.32 -19.22
C ASP A 152 5.72 -53.68 -19.10
N SER A 153 4.89 -54.24 -18.23
CA SER A 153 3.52 -53.72 -18.02
C SER A 153 3.56 -52.39 -17.33
N ALA A 154 4.41 -52.22 -16.29
CA ALA A 154 4.60 -50.96 -15.60
C ALA A 154 5.15 -49.87 -16.54
N ALA A 155 6.16 -50.21 -17.36
CA ALA A 155 6.77 -49.33 -18.37
C ALA A 155 5.77 -48.90 -19.45
N THR A 156 4.93 -49.84 -19.92
CA THR A 156 3.88 -49.52 -20.88
C THR A 156 2.86 -48.54 -20.33
N LEU A 157 2.41 -48.71 -19.07
CA LEU A 157 1.48 -47.79 -18.41
C LEU A 157 2.15 -46.42 -18.15
N PHE A 158 3.40 -46.44 -17.68
CA PHE A 158 4.15 -45.20 -17.42
C PHE A 158 4.42 -44.40 -18.69
N ALA A 159 4.78 -45.07 -19.81
CA ALA A 159 4.94 -44.45 -21.12
C ALA A 159 3.63 -43.79 -21.60
N LYS A 160 2.48 -44.45 -21.44
CA LYS A 160 1.16 -43.85 -21.75
C LYS A 160 0.87 -42.62 -20.87
N ASN A 161 1.18 -42.69 -19.57
CA ASN A 161 1.01 -41.56 -18.65
C ASN A 161 1.91 -40.38 -19.06
N LEU A 162 3.16 -40.64 -19.49
CA LEU A 162 4.07 -39.62 -19.97
C LEU A 162 3.52 -38.94 -21.24
N ILE A 163 3.04 -39.73 -22.19
CA ILE A 163 2.47 -39.21 -23.46
C ILE A 163 1.22 -38.37 -23.15
N ALA A 164 0.35 -38.85 -22.27
CA ALA A 164 -0.82 -38.09 -21.82
C ALA A 164 -0.41 -36.75 -21.20
N ALA A 165 0.60 -36.74 -20.31
CA ALA A 165 1.12 -35.52 -19.71
C ALA A 165 1.71 -34.53 -20.72
N ARG A 166 2.27 -35.04 -21.84
CA ARG A 166 2.86 -34.21 -22.89
C ARG A 166 1.80 -33.50 -23.76
N THR A 167 0.54 -33.92 -23.74
CA THR A 167 -0.51 -33.26 -24.57
C THR A 167 -0.66 -31.76 -24.27
N GLN A 168 -0.29 -31.30 -23.08
CA GLN A 168 -0.30 -29.89 -22.72
C GLN A 168 0.78 -29.06 -23.44
N LEU A 169 1.90 -29.67 -23.85
CA LEU A 169 3.12 -28.97 -24.32
C LEU A 169 2.90 -28.17 -25.61
N ILE A 170 2.03 -28.62 -26.48
CA ILE A 170 1.68 -27.90 -27.70
C ILE A 170 1.00 -26.56 -27.38
N HIS A 171 0.09 -26.59 -26.40
CA HIS A 171 -0.65 -25.43 -25.97
C HIS A 171 0.23 -24.48 -25.14
N GLU A 172 1.11 -25.04 -24.33
CA GLU A 172 2.08 -24.27 -23.55
C GLU A 172 3.02 -23.50 -24.49
N ARG A 173 3.55 -24.12 -25.55
CA ARG A 173 4.36 -23.42 -26.52
C ARG A 173 3.62 -22.33 -27.28
N ARG A 174 2.32 -22.53 -27.60
CA ARG A 174 1.47 -21.47 -28.15
C ARG A 174 1.30 -20.33 -27.15
N CYS A 175 1.13 -20.65 -25.87
CA CYS A 175 1.05 -19.65 -24.81
C CYS A 175 2.34 -18.82 -24.73
N GLU A 176 3.52 -19.44 -24.69
CA GLU A 176 4.80 -18.72 -24.65
C GLU A 176 5.03 -17.83 -25.88
N ASN A 177 4.73 -18.37 -27.08
CA ASN A 177 4.85 -17.60 -28.31
C ASN A 177 3.93 -16.36 -28.25
N ALA A 178 2.67 -16.54 -27.83
CA ALA A 178 1.72 -15.45 -27.70
C ALA A 178 2.19 -14.39 -26.66
N LEU A 179 2.81 -14.83 -25.55
CA LEU A 179 3.40 -13.90 -24.56
C LEU A 179 4.56 -13.10 -25.15
N ARG A 180 5.44 -13.76 -25.91
CA ARG A 180 6.58 -13.12 -26.59
C ARG A 180 6.13 -12.07 -27.59
N ASP A 181 5.03 -12.37 -28.29
CA ASP A 181 4.43 -11.48 -29.30
C ASP A 181 3.51 -10.41 -28.69
N GLY A 182 3.36 -10.36 -27.35
CA GLY A 182 2.52 -9.39 -26.66
C GLY A 182 1.02 -9.68 -26.72
N HIS A 183 0.61 -10.89 -27.12
CA HIS A 183 -0.78 -11.30 -27.29
C HIS A 183 -1.33 -11.99 -26.03
N GLY A 184 -1.43 -11.28 -24.90
CA GLY A 184 -1.78 -11.84 -23.60
C GLY A 184 -3.10 -12.64 -23.55
N ALA A 185 -4.15 -12.18 -24.24
CA ALA A 185 -5.43 -12.90 -24.29
C ALA A 185 -5.29 -14.26 -25.01
N ALA A 186 -4.51 -14.32 -26.10
CA ALA A 186 -4.23 -15.57 -26.82
C ALA A 186 -3.38 -16.51 -25.97
N ALA A 187 -2.44 -15.99 -25.22
CA ALA A 187 -1.64 -16.77 -24.27
C ALA A 187 -2.51 -17.42 -23.18
N ILE A 188 -3.41 -16.65 -22.55
CA ILE A 188 -4.36 -17.17 -21.55
C ILE A 188 -5.23 -18.28 -22.15
N ALA A 189 -5.76 -18.07 -23.38
CA ALA A 189 -6.60 -19.06 -24.04
C ALA A 189 -5.80 -20.36 -24.31
N ALA A 190 -4.61 -20.27 -24.88
CA ALA A 190 -3.76 -21.41 -25.15
C ALA A 190 -3.38 -22.19 -23.88
N ALA A 191 -3.03 -21.49 -22.80
CA ALA A 191 -2.72 -22.15 -21.53
C ALA A 191 -3.92 -22.91 -20.95
N ARG A 192 -5.13 -22.33 -21.03
CA ARG A 192 -6.37 -23.02 -20.60
C ARG A 192 -6.67 -24.25 -21.46
N GLU A 193 -6.43 -24.19 -22.79
CA GLU A 193 -6.50 -25.37 -23.65
C GLU A 193 -5.54 -26.47 -23.18
N GLY A 194 -4.31 -26.11 -22.79
CA GLY A 194 -3.34 -27.06 -22.26
C GLY A 194 -3.79 -27.73 -20.96
N ILE A 195 -4.43 -26.95 -20.07
CA ILE A 195 -5.00 -27.48 -18.84
C ILE A 195 -6.22 -28.39 -19.15
N ALA A 196 -7.04 -28.05 -20.13
CA ALA A 196 -8.15 -28.88 -20.56
C ALA A 196 -7.68 -30.20 -21.21
N ALA A 197 -6.59 -30.15 -22.01
CA ALA A 197 -6.00 -31.33 -22.60
C ALA A 197 -5.39 -32.28 -21.57
N TYR A 198 -4.84 -31.76 -20.48
CA TYR A 198 -4.31 -32.53 -19.35
C TYR A 198 -4.66 -31.88 -18.02
N PRO A 199 -5.72 -32.33 -17.30
CA PRO A 199 -6.21 -31.65 -16.08
C PRO A 199 -5.17 -31.52 -14.95
N ARG A 200 -4.14 -32.39 -14.94
CA ARG A 200 -3.00 -32.32 -14.00
C ARG A 200 -1.83 -31.49 -14.54
N ALA A 201 -2.04 -30.70 -15.57
CA ALA A 201 -1.01 -29.89 -16.22
C ALA A 201 -0.39 -28.90 -15.23
N THR A 202 0.90 -29.04 -14.94
CA THR A 202 1.69 -28.07 -14.16
C THR A 202 2.34 -27.07 -15.12
N ILE A 203 2.93 -27.53 -16.22
CA ILE A 203 3.68 -26.69 -17.17
C ILE A 203 2.75 -25.67 -17.84
N ALA A 204 1.56 -26.09 -18.33
CA ALA A 204 0.60 -25.16 -18.92
C ALA A 204 0.04 -24.16 -17.87
N ARG A 205 -0.07 -24.59 -16.59
CA ARG A 205 -0.46 -23.66 -15.51
C ARG A 205 0.61 -22.61 -15.24
N VAL A 206 1.90 -22.95 -15.34
CA VAL A 206 2.99 -21.97 -15.20
C VAL A 206 2.87 -20.91 -16.29
N CYS A 207 2.64 -21.31 -17.56
CA CYS A 207 2.41 -20.32 -18.62
C CYS A 207 1.16 -19.47 -18.38
N LEU A 208 0.07 -20.05 -17.84
CA LEU A 208 -1.11 -19.27 -17.45
C LEU A 208 -0.78 -18.27 -16.34
N VAL A 209 0.02 -18.65 -15.35
CA VAL A 209 0.51 -17.74 -14.30
C VAL A 209 1.29 -16.57 -14.92
N TRP A 210 2.18 -16.81 -15.85
CA TRP A 210 2.90 -15.74 -16.56
C TRP A 210 1.96 -14.81 -17.33
N ALA A 211 1.00 -15.37 -18.06
CA ALA A 211 0.04 -14.61 -18.86
C ALA A 211 -0.88 -13.75 -17.97
N LEU A 212 -1.37 -14.29 -16.85
CA LEU A 212 -2.21 -13.56 -15.90
C LEU A 212 -1.42 -12.44 -15.17
N ARG A 213 -0.13 -12.66 -14.87
CA ARG A 213 0.74 -11.61 -14.29
C ARG A 213 0.93 -10.43 -15.24
N GLN A 214 1.13 -10.71 -16.56
CA GLN A 214 1.24 -9.66 -17.56
C GLN A 214 -0.08 -8.92 -17.80
N ALA A 215 -1.21 -9.62 -17.72
CA ALA A 215 -2.53 -9.03 -17.88
C ALA A 215 -2.87 -7.99 -16.79
N SER A 216 -2.24 -8.08 -15.63
CA SER A 216 -2.34 -7.21 -14.44
C SER A 216 -3.75 -6.69 -14.10
N GLY A 217 -4.04 -6.50 -12.82
CA GLY A 217 -5.31 -5.95 -12.34
C GLY A 217 -6.05 -6.87 -11.36
N ALA A 218 -6.92 -6.26 -10.56
CA ALA A 218 -7.65 -6.96 -9.50
C ALA A 218 -8.58 -8.07 -10.02
N GLY A 219 -9.05 -7.97 -11.27
CA GLY A 219 -9.95 -8.96 -11.87
C GLY A 219 -9.32 -10.32 -12.16
N VAL A 220 -8.00 -10.36 -12.39
CA VAL A 220 -7.26 -11.62 -12.69
C VAL A 220 -6.62 -12.23 -11.45
N ALA A 221 -6.51 -11.48 -10.35
CA ALA A 221 -5.81 -11.92 -9.16
C ALA A 221 -6.37 -13.20 -8.50
N PRO A 222 -7.68 -13.43 -8.41
CA PRO A 222 -8.21 -14.69 -7.90
C PRO A 222 -7.76 -15.90 -8.71
N GLU A 223 -7.87 -15.85 -10.04
CA GLU A 223 -7.44 -16.95 -10.92
C GLU A 223 -5.94 -17.15 -10.84
N LEU A 224 -5.15 -16.08 -10.83
CA LEU A 224 -3.70 -16.14 -10.66
C LEU A 224 -3.31 -16.87 -9.36
N LEU A 225 -3.99 -16.56 -8.26
CA LEU A 225 -3.76 -17.22 -6.98
C LEU A 225 -4.12 -18.71 -7.02
N ASP A 226 -5.27 -19.05 -7.61
CA ASP A 226 -5.75 -20.43 -7.70
C ASP A 226 -4.81 -21.29 -8.58
N GLN A 227 -4.36 -20.77 -9.72
CA GLN A 227 -3.41 -21.50 -10.57
C GLN A 227 -2.05 -21.66 -9.88
N SER A 228 -1.55 -20.62 -9.22
CA SER A 228 -0.32 -20.69 -8.44
C SER A 228 -0.40 -21.73 -7.32
N ARG A 229 -1.49 -21.77 -6.57
CA ARG A 229 -1.73 -22.77 -5.54
C ARG A 229 -1.79 -24.19 -6.08
N ALA A 230 -2.44 -24.37 -7.24
CA ALA A 230 -2.51 -25.67 -7.89
C ALA A 230 -1.11 -26.20 -8.29
N ILE A 231 -0.20 -25.32 -8.70
CA ILE A 231 1.19 -25.67 -8.95
C ILE A 231 1.90 -26.01 -7.64
N LEU A 232 1.78 -25.14 -6.62
CA LEU A 232 2.44 -25.31 -5.31
C LEU A 232 1.99 -26.55 -4.53
N ALA A 233 0.80 -27.06 -4.82
CA ALA A 233 0.31 -28.32 -4.27
C ALA A 233 1.08 -29.55 -4.81
N VAL A 234 1.70 -29.45 -5.97
CA VAL A 234 2.48 -30.53 -6.62
C VAL A 234 3.97 -30.27 -6.46
N ASP A 235 4.39 -29.01 -6.62
CA ASP A 235 5.78 -28.55 -6.53
C ASP A 235 5.83 -27.33 -5.61
N SER A 236 6.05 -27.56 -4.32
CA SER A 236 6.00 -26.53 -3.26
C SER A 236 7.11 -25.48 -3.35
N VAL A 237 8.12 -25.72 -4.19
CA VAL A 237 9.30 -24.84 -4.39
C VAL A 237 9.33 -24.21 -5.77
N ASN A 238 8.26 -24.30 -6.53
CA ASN A 238 8.17 -23.70 -7.87
C ASN A 238 8.25 -22.17 -7.77
N LYS A 239 9.33 -21.59 -8.30
CA LYS A 239 9.60 -20.15 -8.20
C LYS A 239 8.53 -19.30 -8.87
N HIS A 240 8.07 -19.70 -10.06
CA HIS A 240 7.04 -18.96 -10.82
C HIS A 240 5.70 -18.94 -10.09
N ALA A 241 5.34 -20.06 -9.45
CA ALA A 241 4.11 -20.16 -8.69
C ALA A 241 4.18 -19.37 -7.37
N LEU A 242 5.32 -19.37 -6.68
CA LEU A 242 5.53 -18.55 -5.49
C LEU A 242 5.40 -17.06 -5.82
N GLU A 243 6.07 -16.61 -6.88
CA GLU A 243 5.98 -15.22 -7.35
C GLU A 243 4.56 -14.87 -7.80
N GLY A 244 3.91 -15.76 -8.56
CA GLY A 244 2.52 -15.57 -8.99
C GLY A 244 1.54 -15.45 -7.82
N ALA A 245 1.68 -16.32 -6.80
CA ALA A 245 0.87 -16.28 -5.60
C ALA A 245 1.10 -14.98 -4.80
N ALA A 246 2.36 -14.54 -4.68
CA ALA A 246 2.70 -13.31 -3.98
C ALA A 246 2.06 -12.08 -4.65
N VAL A 247 2.23 -11.93 -5.96
CA VAL A 247 1.64 -10.83 -6.75
C VAL A 247 0.11 -10.83 -6.67
N ALA A 248 -0.51 -12.02 -6.74
CA ALA A 248 -1.95 -12.14 -6.63
C ALA A 248 -2.45 -11.72 -5.24
N LEU A 249 -1.78 -12.15 -4.18
CA LEU A 249 -2.12 -11.81 -2.79
C LEU A 249 -1.94 -10.32 -2.51
N ASP A 250 -0.90 -9.67 -3.05
CA ASP A 250 -0.72 -8.22 -2.97
C ASP A 250 -1.88 -7.47 -3.67
N SER A 251 -2.27 -7.91 -4.86
CA SER A 251 -3.40 -7.34 -5.59
C SER A 251 -4.73 -7.50 -4.84
N LEU A 252 -4.89 -8.60 -4.09
CA LEU A 252 -6.05 -8.88 -3.23
C LEU A 252 -5.94 -8.21 -1.84
N ARG A 253 -4.96 -7.38 -1.60
CA ARG A 253 -4.70 -6.70 -0.32
C ARG A 253 -4.38 -7.65 0.85
N ARG A 254 -4.01 -8.89 0.56
CA ARG A 254 -3.60 -9.91 1.54
C ARG A 254 -2.09 -9.84 1.80
N ARG A 255 -1.64 -8.69 2.28
CA ARG A 255 -0.22 -8.32 2.36
C ARG A 255 0.64 -9.28 3.19
N SER A 256 0.11 -9.78 4.32
CA SER A 256 0.84 -10.74 5.16
C SER A 256 1.09 -12.06 4.44
N ASP A 257 0.06 -12.57 3.75
CA ASP A 257 0.17 -13.83 3.01
C ASP A 257 1.09 -13.68 1.78
N ALA A 258 1.06 -12.50 1.13
CA ALA A 258 2.00 -12.17 0.05
C ALA A 258 3.45 -12.21 0.55
N ALA A 259 3.72 -11.61 1.71
CA ALA A 259 5.04 -11.63 2.32
C ALA A 259 5.53 -13.05 2.62
N ASP A 260 4.65 -13.97 3.01
CA ASP A 260 5.01 -15.38 3.19
C ASP A 260 5.50 -16.02 1.88
N MET A 261 4.83 -15.72 0.76
CA MET A 261 5.23 -16.24 -0.55
C MET A 261 6.55 -15.63 -1.03
N TRP A 262 6.74 -14.32 -0.85
CA TRP A 262 7.98 -13.64 -1.18
C TRP A 262 9.19 -14.20 -0.40
N LEU A 263 9.05 -14.39 0.92
CA LEU A 263 10.12 -14.95 1.77
C LEU A 263 10.41 -16.42 1.44
N ARG A 264 9.40 -17.21 1.07
CA ARG A 264 9.62 -18.58 0.58
C ARG A 264 10.40 -18.58 -0.73
N LEU A 265 10.09 -17.68 -1.65
CA LEU A 265 10.84 -17.53 -2.91
C LEU A 265 12.30 -17.15 -2.62
N ALA A 266 12.52 -16.19 -1.73
CA ALA A 266 13.85 -15.77 -1.33
C ALA A 266 14.71 -16.91 -0.75
N ALA A 267 14.09 -17.78 0.04
CA ALA A 267 14.77 -18.92 0.65
C ALA A 267 15.21 -19.99 -0.35
N ILE A 268 14.57 -20.04 -1.53
CA ILE A 268 14.90 -21.01 -2.60
C ILE A 268 16.04 -20.50 -3.47
N ASP A 269 16.08 -19.20 -3.74
CA ASP A 269 17.06 -18.60 -4.65
C ASP A 269 17.93 -17.58 -3.93
N THR A 270 18.83 -18.09 -3.10
CA THR A 270 19.71 -17.27 -2.27
C THR A 270 20.88 -16.65 -3.05
N GLY A 271 21.18 -17.16 -4.25
CA GLY A 271 22.32 -16.71 -5.06
C GLY A 271 22.00 -15.53 -6.00
N ASP A 272 20.72 -15.27 -6.29
CA ASP A 272 20.31 -14.17 -7.17
C ASP A 272 20.03 -12.89 -6.32
N VAL A 273 21.08 -12.09 -6.15
CA VAL A 273 21.01 -10.83 -5.38
C VAL A 273 20.00 -9.85 -5.96
N ASP A 274 19.83 -9.82 -7.29
CA ASP A 274 18.87 -8.92 -7.93
C ASP A 274 17.43 -9.37 -7.66
N LEU A 275 17.16 -10.67 -7.64
CA LEU A 275 15.88 -11.21 -7.21
C LEU A 275 15.61 -10.90 -5.73
N GLN A 276 16.60 -11.12 -4.85
CA GLN A 276 16.49 -10.84 -3.42
C GLN A 276 16.17 -9.35 -3.17
N LEU A 277 16.84 -8.45 -3.87
CA LEU A 277 16.56 -7.01 -3.78
C LEU A 277 15.14 -6.66 -4.26
N ARG A 278 14.66 -7.27 -5.36
CA ARG A 278 13.28 -7.08 -5.82
C ARG A 278 12.26 -7.59 -4.81
N ILE A 279 12.56 -8.70 -4.12
CA ILE A 279 11.71 -9.22 -3.04
C ILE A 279 11.64 -8.24 -1.88
N SER A 280 12.76 -7.65 -1.46
CA SER A 280 12.77 -6.61 -0.44
C SER A 280 11.92 -5.39 -0.85
N TYR A 281 12.04 -4.91 -2.09
CA TYR A 281 11.14 -3.86 -2.58
C TYR A 281 9.66 -4.26 -2.48
N ALA A 282 9.31 -5.49 -2.89
CA ALA A 282 7.93 -5.96 -2.81
C ALA A 282 7.42 -6.06 -1.37
N LEU A 283 8.25 -6.51 -0.42
CA LEU A 283 7.92 -6.53 1.00
C LEU A 283 7.69 -5.11 1.55
N PHE A 284 8.57 -4.20 1.23
CA PHE A 284 8.49 -2.81 1.67
C PHE A 284 7.25 -2.11 1.10
N ASP A 285 7.06 -2.15 -0.21
CA ASP A 285 5.92 -1.51 -0.90
C ASP A 285 4.59 -2.16 -0.50
N GLY A 286 4.59 -3.45 -0.18
CA GLY A 286 3.47 -4.19 0.41
C GLY A 286 3.15 -3.82 1.87
N GLY A 287 3.94 -2.93 2.50
CA GLY A 287 3.73 -2.50 3.89
C GLY A 287 4.22 -3.53 4.93
N ASN A 288 5.13 -4.43 4.54
CA ASN A 288 5.74 -5.44 5.40
C ASN A 288 7.17 -5.08 5.82
N ALA A 289 7.47 -3.78 5.97
CA ALA A 289 8.80 -3.29 6.32
C ALA A 289 9.41 -3.96 7.56
N LYS A 290 8.59 -4.32 8.56
CA LYS A 290 9.07 -5.05 9.75
C LYS A 290 9.58 -6.47 9.45
N ARG A 291 9.02 -7.13 8.45
CA ARG A 291 9.46 -8.46 8.00
C ARG A 291 10.64 -8.36 7.04
N ASP A 292 10.69 -7.27 6.29
CA ASP A 292 11.79 -6.96 5.36
C ASP A 292 13.10 -6.62 6.09
N GLU A 293 13.03 -5.97 7.25
CA GLU A 293 14.22 -5.49 7.95
C GLU A 293 15.26 -6.58 8.24
N PRO A 294 14.93 -7.72 8.88
CA PRO A 294 15.90 -8.79 9.09
C PRO A 294 16.37 -9.42 7.77
N PHE A 295 15.52 -9.46 6.75
CA PHE A 295 15.84 -10.00 5.44
C PHE A 295 16.86 -9.14 4.71
N ILE A 296 16.61 -7.82 4.54
CA ILE A 296 17.55 -6.92 3.86
C ILE A 296 18.87 -6.78 4.64
N ALA A 297 18.80 -6.81 5.98
CA ALA A 297 20.01 -6.76 6.81
C ALA A 297 20.93 -7.97 6.57
N ALA A 298 20.38 -9.15 6.41
CA ALA A 298 21.16 -10.35 6.07
C ALA A 298 21.81 -10.23 4.68
N LEU A 299 21.10 -9.64 3.71
CA LEU A 299 21.64 -9.38 2.37
C LEU A 299 22.79 -8.38 2.39
N VAL A 300 22.65 -7.28 3.12
CA VAL A 300 23.73 -6.27 3.29
C VAL A 300 24.94 -6.89 3.96
N ALA A 301 24.74 -7.71 5.00
CA ALA A 301 25.84 -8.42 5.66
C ALA A 301 26.62 -9.35 4.70
N GLY A 302 25.92 -9.99 3.77
CA GLY A 302 26.55 -10.82 2.71
C GLY A 302 27.19 -10.02 1.58
N HIS A 303 26.73 -8.80 1.34
CA HIS A 303 27.15 -7.95 0.22
C HIS A 303 27.39 -6.48 0.65
N PRO A 304 28.31 -6.22 1.58
CA PRO A 304 28.48 -4.91 2.23
C PRO A 304 28.94 -3.78 1.30
N ALA A 305 29.33 -4.10 0.08
CA ALA A 305 29.73 -3.13 -0.94
C ALA A 305 28.63 -2.79 -1.95
N ASP A 306 27.47 -3.47 -1.90
CA ASP A 306 26.36 -3.19 -2.83
C ASP A 306 25.48 -2.05 -2.29
N PHE A 307 25.71 -0.85 -2.83
CA PHE A 307 24.97 0.36 -2.41
C PHE A 307 23.45 0.26 -2.60
N ARG A 308 22.96 -0.56 -3.52
CA ARG A 308 21.53 -0.75 -3.77
C ARG A 308 20.88 -1.43 -2.56
N LEU A 309 21.56 -2.42 -1.98
CA LEU A 309 21.11 -3.12 -0.77
C LEU A 309 21.17 -2.20 0.44
N ILE A 310 22.25 -1.45 0.62
CA ILE A 310 22.42 -0.49 1.72
C ILE A 310 21.34 0.61 1.63
N GLN A 311 21.03 1.08 0.42
CA GLN A 311 19.99 2.08 0.18
C GLN A 311 18.59 1.55 0.53
N GLN A 312 18.32 0.30 0.21
CA GLN A 312 17.06 -0.35 0.59
C GLN A 312 17.00 -0.60 2.10
N GLU A 313 18.07 -1.08 2.73
CA GLU A 313 18.16 -1.25 4.17
C GLU A 313 17.88 0.07 4.91
N TRP A 314 18.49 1.16 4.43
CA TRP A 314 18.23 2.48 4.99
C TRP A 314 16.76 2.89 4.91
N ARG A 315 16.09 2.65 3.77
CA ARG A 315 14.66 2.93 3.59
C ARG A 315 13.81 2.13 4.58
N VAL A 316 14.08 0.83 4.69
CA VAL A 316 13.36 -0.10 5.55
C VAL A 316 13.56 0.24 7.03
N ALA A 317 14.79 0.46 7.45
CA ALA A 317 15.14 0.81 8.83
C ALA A 317 14.52 2.16 9.22
N TYR A 318 14.54 3.16 8.33
CA TYR A 318 13.92 4.45 8.56
C TYR A 318 12.40 4.35 8.74
N GLU A 319 11.71 3.58 7.88
CA GLU A 319 10.27 3.33 7.96
C GLU A 319 9.88 2.62 9.27
N ASN A 320 10.68 1.65 9.68
CA ASN A 320 10.48 0.91 10.93
C ASN A 320 10.91 1.70 12.18
N LYS A 321 11.50 2.87 12.03
CA LYS A 321 12.11 3.66 13.11
C LYS A 321 13.22 2.90 13.84
N SER A 322 13.88 1.99 13.15
CA SER A 322 15.06 1.27 13.64
C SER A 322 16.29 2.18 13.54
N TRP A 323 16.27 3.24 14.37
CA TRP A 323 17.20 4.36 14.26
C TRP A 323 18.68 3.95 14.24
N PRO A 324 19.16 3.01 15.08
CA PRO A 324 20.58 2.60 15.03
C PRO A 324 20.99 2.09 13.65
N ARG A 325 20.17 1.22 13.04
CA ARG A 325 20.43 0.66 11.72
C ARG A 325 20.27 1.72 10.61
N ALA A 326 19.24 2.55 10.70
CA ALA A 326 19.05 3.66 9.77
C ALA A 326 20.23 4.65 9.81
N ILE A 327 20.80 4.90 10.98
CA ILE A 327 21.99 5.74 11.13
C ILE A 327 23.21 5.09 10.49
N GLU A 328 23.44 3.81 10.74
CA GLU A 328 24.58 3.06 10.21
C GLU A 328 24.58 3.05 8.68
N SER A 329 23.51 2.55 8.07
CA SER A 329 23.35 2.50 6.62
C SER A 329 23.29 3.90 5.99
N GLY A 330 22.63 4.85 6.64
CA GLY A 330 22.55 6.24 6.19
C GLY A 330 23.90 6.96 6.24
N ALA A 331 24.70 6.77 7.28
CA ALA A 331 26.05 7.36 7.38
C ALA A 331 27.00 6.77 6.32
N GLN A 332 26.91 5.46 6.07
CA GLN A 332 27.68 4.79 5.02
C GLN A 332 27.33 5.33 3.62
N LEU A 333 26.04 5.48 3.32
CA LEU A 333 25.60 6.09 2.05
C LEU A 333 26.08 7.52 1.92
N LEU A 334 25.98 8.33 2.98
CA LEU A 334 26.43 9.72 2.94
C LEU A 334 27.95 9.82 2.72
N ALA A 335 28.73 8.87 3.22
CA ALA A 335 30.18 8.86 3.07
C ALA A 335 30.64 8.42 1.66
N GLN A 336 29.92 7.51 1.01
CA GLN A 336 30.39 6.77 -0.16
C GLN A 336 29.49 6.91 -1.40
N ASP A 337 28.19 7.20 -1.24
CA ASP A 337 27.25 7.32 -2.35
C ASP A 337 27.09 8.78 -2.79
N SER A 338 27.54 9.08 -4.01
CA SER A 338 27.43 10.41 -4.59
C SER A 338 25.96 10.85 -4.80
N VAL A 339 25.00 9.93 -4.92
CA VAL A 339 23.57 10.24 -5.05
C VAL A 339 23.02 10.72 -3.70
N ALA A 340 23.32 10.02 -2.61
CA ALA A 340 22.95 10.44 -1.26
C ALA A 340 23.52 11.82 -0.91
N GLN A 341 24.76 12.10 -1.33
CA GLN A 341 25.39 13.41 -1.13
C GLN A 341 24.70 14.56 -1.89
N ARG A 342 23.94 14.26 -2.95
CA ARG A 342 23.22 15.25 -3.77
C ARG A 342 21.75 15.39 -3.40
N ASP A 343 21.26 14.68 -2.40
CA ASP A 343 19.86 14.70 -1.99
C ASP A 343 19.67 15.38 -0.63
N SER A 344 19.06 16.55 -0.64
CA SER A 344 18.74 17.30 0.57
C SER A 344 17.77 16.57 1.49
N VAL A 345 16.84 15.76 0.92
CA VAL A 345 15.89 14.95 1.70
C VAL A 345 16.62 13.87 2.48
N PHE A 346 17.72 13.36 1.93
CA PHE A 346 18.55 12.38 2.62
C PHE A 346 19.16 12.97 3.91
N TYR A 347 19.78 14.15 3.83
CA TYR A 347 20.29 14.86 5.02
C TYR A 347 19.21 15.14 6.05
N TYR A 348 18.03 15.56 5.58
CA TYR A 348 16.88 15.77 6.45
C TYR A 348 16.53 14.51 7.23
N ARG A 349 16.38 13.38 6.55
CA ARG A 349 15.98 12.11 7.17
C ARG A 349 17.07 11.56 8.09
N LEU A 350 18.34 11.65 7.69
CA LEU A 350 19.46 11.18 8.51
C LEU A 350 19.60 12.00 9.80
N ALA A 351 19.46 13.31 9.71
CA ALA A 351 19.44 14.17 10.90
C ALA A 351 18.25 13.85 11.81
N THR A 352 17.07 13.55 11.22
CA THR A 352 15.91 13.10 12.00
C THR A 352 16.22 11.78 12.72
N ALA A 353 16.82 10.80 12.04
CA ALA A 353 17.19 9.51 12.65
C ALA A 353 18.15 9.70 13.84
N TYR A 354 19.16 10.56 13.71
CA TYR A 354 20.04 10.92 14.82
C TYR A 354 19.29 11.55 15.99
N HIS A 355 18.39 12.50 15.72
CA HIS A 355 17.62 13.16 16.76
C HIS A 355 16.72 12.17 17.52
N GLU A 356 15.94 11.37 16.79
CA GLU A 356 15.02 10.38 17.36
C GLU A 356 15.76 9.25 18.12
N SER A 357 17.04 9.02 17.82
CA SER A 357 17.90 8.08 18.55
C SER A 357 18.56 8.67 19.81
N GLY A 358 18.29 9.94 20.13
CA GLY A 358 18.89 10.63 21.27
C GLY A 358 20.33 11.12 21.01
N ARG A 359 20.72 11.31 19.74
CA ARG A 359 22.02 11.82 19.31
C ARG A 359 21.92 13.26 18.75
N PRO A 360 21.58 14.27 19.57
CA PRO A 360 21.27 15.62 19.10
C PRO A 360 22.47 16.33 18.44
N PHE A 361 23.70 16.04 18.87
CA PHE A 361 24.89 16.64 18.27
C PHE A 361 25.12 16.15 16.84
N ASP A 362 24.96 14.85 16.59
CA ASP A 362 25.10 14.29 15.24
C ASP A 362 23.96 14.76 14.32
N ALA A 363 22.75 14.92 14.87
CA ALA A 363 21.62 15.49 14.16
C ALA A 363 21.92 16.93 13.72
N LEU A 364 22.47 17.75 14.62
CA LEU A 364 22.86 19.12 14.35
C LEU A 364 23.98 19.19 13.30
N GLU A 365 25.03 18.39 13.44
CA GLU A 365 26.14 18.34 12.47
C GLU A 365 25.65 17.95 11.08
N THR A 366 24.80 16.91 11.00
CA THR A 366 24.20 16.47 9.73
C THR A 366 23.35 17.56 9.10
N ALA A 367 22.53 18.26 9.89
CA ALA A 367 21.70 19.37 9.42
C ALA A 367 22.57 20.56 8.96
N LEU A 368 23.65 20.90 9.67
CA LEU A 368 24.62 21.93 9.27
C LEU A 368 25.29 21.60 7.93
N ARG A 369 25.73 20.35 7.77
CA ARG A 369 26.29 19.88 6.49
C ARG A 369 25.25 20.00 5.37
N GLY A 370 23.99 19.65 5.66
CA GLY A 370 22.87 19.82 4.73
C GLY A 370 22.67 21.29 4.33
N VAL A 371 22.66 22.23 5.28
CA VAL A 371 22.55 23.67 5.02
C VAL A 371 23.73 24.18 4.17
N SER A 372 24.94 23.71 4.45
CA SER A 372 26.14 24.09 3.69
C SER A 372 26.10 23.57 2.25
N THR A 373 25.63 22.34 2.08
CA THR A 373 25.59 21.66 0.78
C THR A 373 24.39 22.15 -0.07
N PHE A 374 23.25 22.42 0.58
CA PHE A 374 21.99 22.84 -0.06
C PHE A 374 21.49 24.18 0.48
N PRO A 375 22.24 25.26 0.31
CA PRO A 375 21.89 26.55 0.89
C PRO A 375 20.59 27.16 0.31
N LYS A 376 20.03 26.54 -0.73
CA LYS A 376 18.77 26.94 -1.37
C LYS A 376 17.59 26.02 -1.03
N ASP A 377 17.73 25.06 -0.10
CA ASP A 377 16.61 24.18 0.31
C ASP A 377 16.06 24.58 1.66
N ALA A 378 14.84 25.15 1.65
CA ALA A 378 14.15 25.61 2.85
C ALA A 378 13.89 24.52 3.89
N ARG A 379 13.74 23.25 3.46
CA ARG A 379 13.47 22.11 4.37
C ARG A 379 14.63 21.85 5.31
N ILE A 380 15.85 21.96 4.82
CA ILE A 380 17.07 21.78 5.63
C ILE A 380 17.18 22.89 6.68
N TYR A 381 16.89 24.13 6.32
CA TYR A 381 16.86 25.24 7.29
C TYR A 381 15.80 25.04 8.37
N THR A 382 14.64 24.50 7.99
CA THR A 382 13.56 24.19 8.95
C THR A 382 14.04 23.17 9.97
N LEU A 383 14.68 22.08 9.51
CA LEU A 383 15.20 21.04 10.38
C LEU A 383 16.29 21.58 11.31
N TYR A 384 17.25 22.33 10.75
CA TYR A 384 18.31 22.96 11.51
C TYR A 384 17.77 23.85 12.62
N THR A 385 16.77 24.65 12.32
CA THR A 385 16.11 25.53 13.31
C THR A 385 15.40 24.74 14.41
N GLN A 386 14.86 23.57 14.10
CA GLN A 386 14.20 22.72 15.10
C GLN A 386 15.19 22.13 16.11
N TYR A 387 16.39 21.80 15.67
CA TYR A 387 17.41 21.19 16.54
C TYR A 387 18.23 22.20 17.33
N VAL A 388 18.28 23.43 16.87
CA VAL A 388 19.07 24.50 17.50
C VAL A 388 18.16 25.53 18.14
N LYS A 389 17.44 25.15 19.21
CA LYS A 389 16.60 26.11 19.94
C LYS A 389 17.37 27.32 20.46
N ALA A 390 18.63 27.14 20.86
CA ALA A 390 19.50 28.23 21.33
C ALA A 390 19.93 29.19 20.20
N GLU A 391 19.92 28.74 18.94
CA GLU A 391 20.31 29.52 17.76
C GLU A 391 19.11 29.85 16.84
N ALA A 392 17.88 29.47 17.23
CA ALA A 392 16.67 29.74 16.45
C ALA A 392 16.53 31.23 16.11
N ASP A 393 16.98 32.10 17.03
CA ASP A 393 16.97 33.55 16.85
C ASP A 393 17.87 34.06 15.72
N THR A 394 18.90 33.29 15.33
CA THR A 394 19.83 33.67 14.27
C THR A 394 19.57 32.90 12.96
N VAL A 395 19.20 31.64 13.07
CA VAL A 395 19.04 30.74 11.91
C VAL A 395 17.73 30.96 11.17
N LEU A 396 16.61 31.13 11.89
CA LEU A 396 15.31 31.34 11.28
C LEU A 396 15.23 32.66 10.49
N PRO A 397 15.67 33.82 11.01
CA PRO A 397 15.75 35.06 10.24
C PRO A 397 16.62 34.94 8.99
N ARG A 398 17.76 34.25 9.09
CA ARG A 398 18.63 34.00 7.94
C ARG A 398 17.95 33.13 6.89
N GLY A 399 17.24 32.08 7.31
CA GLY A 399 16.45 31.23 6.42
C GLY A 399 15.35 32.02 5.71
N LEU A 400 14.62 32.88 6.44
CA LEU A 400 13.58 33.74 5.88
C LEU A 400 14.15 34.81 4.94
N ALA A 401 15.33 35.36 5.22
CA ALA A 401 16.01 36.30 4.33
C ALA A 401 16.38 35.65 2.96
N LEU A 402 16.76 34.39 2.98
CA LEU A 402 17.06 33.61 1.77
C LEU A 402 15.80 33.11 1.05
N PHE A 403 14.75 32.78 1.81
CA PHE A 403 13.52 32.15 1.32
C PHE A 403 12.27 32.84 1.90
N PRO A 404 12.01 34.10 1.56
CA PRO A 404 10.93 34.89 2.18
C PRO A 404 9.52 34.33 1.86
N THR A 405 9.41 33.46 0.85
CA THR A 405 8.16 32.83 0.43
C THR A 405 8.09 31.34 0.74
N ALA A 406 8.95 30.82 1.62
CA ALA A 406 8.90 29.41 2.03
C ALA A 406 7.79 29.18 3.08
N PRO A 407 6.67 28.47 2.76
CA PRO A 407 5.54 28.32 3.69
C PRO A 407 5.94 27.66 5.00
N VAL A 408 6.85 26.70 4.94
CA VAL A 408 7.32 25.96 6.13
C VAL A 408 8.11 26.87 7.08
N LEU A 409 8.98 27.74 6.55
CA LEU A 409 9.74 28.70 7.37
C LEU A 409 8.82 29.78 7.94
N LEU A 410 7.84 30.26 7.18
CA LEU A 410 6.84 31.21 7.65
C LEU A 410 5.98 30.63 8.77
N ALA A 411 5.55 29.35 8.64
CA ALA A 411 4.80 28.64 9.68
C ALA A 411 5.63 28.45 10.96
N LEU A 412 6.92 28.15 10.83
CA LEU A 412 7.83 28.05 11.98
C LEU A 412 8.03 29.41 12.64
N ASN A 413 8.23 30.48 11.84
CA ASN A 413 8.33 31.85 12.34
C ASN A 413 7.05 32.26 13.09
N ALA A 414 5.87 31.92 12.55
CA ALA A 414 4.61 32.17 13.22
C ALA A 414 4.55 31.50 14.61
N LYS A 415 5.01 30.25 14.70
CA LYS A 415 5.06 29.52 15.98
C LYS A 415 6.01 30.18 16.98
N GLU A 416 7.21 30.59 16.54
CA GLU A 416 8.20 31.29 17.39
C GLU A 416 7.68 32.66 17.84
N LEU A 417 7.06 33.43 16.93
CA LEU A 417 6.46 34.72 17.25
C LEU A 417 5.35 34.58 18.30
N ARG A 418 4.49 33.55 18.16
CA ARG A 418 3.44 33.26 19.16
C ARG A 418 4.06 32.93 20.53
N ALA A 419 5.09 32.08 20.56
CA ALA A 419 5.79 31.72 21.80
C ALA A 419 6.42 32.93 22.49
N LYS A 420 6.83 33.96 21.72
CA LYS A 420 7.33 35.25 22.22
C LYS A 420 6.24 36.26 22.57
N GLY A 421 4.95 35.89 22.48
CA GLY A 421 3.80 36.76 22.72
C GLY A 421 3.50 37.76 21.60
N LYS A 422 4.18 37.67 20.46
CA LYS A 422 3.97 38.55 19.29
C LYS A 422 2.84 38.05 18.41
N ILE A 423 1.61 38.06 18.94
CA ILE A 423 0.46 37.37 18.35
C ILE A 423 0.05 37.97 17.01
N ALA A 424 0.11 39.28 16.85
CA ALA A 424 -0.23 39.94 15.57
C ALA A 424 0.76 39.56 14.44
N GLU A 425 2.08 39.60 14.73
CA GLU A 425 3.13 39.22 13.78
C GLU A 425 3.00 37.71 13.44
N SER A 426 2.66 36.86 14.42
CA SER A 426 2.39 35.43 14.22
C SER A 426 1.22 35.20 13.25
N LEU A 427 0.13 35.98 13.43
CA LEU A 427 -1.04 35.90 12.55
C LEU A 427 -0.69 36.29 11.10
N ASP A 428 0.09 37.35 10.92
CA ASP A 428 0.51 37.79 9.58
C ASP A 428 1.40 36.75 8.90
N ALA A 429 2.37 36.18 9.62
CA ALA A 429 3.21 35.11 9.10
C ALA A 429 2.40 33.85 8.75
N THR A 430 1.38 33.49 9.56
CA THR A 430 0.49 32.35 9.26
C THR A 430 -0.34 32.62 8.01
N LYS A 431 -0.91 33.81 7.88
CA LYS A 431 -1.68 34.22 6.68
C LYS A 431 -0.82 34.25 5.43
N GLN A 432 0.42 34.73 5.53
CA GLN A 432 1.38 34.70 4.43
C GLN A 432 1.71 33.26 4.01
N ALA A 433 1.99 32.36 4.96
CA ALA A 433 2.22 30.94 4.69
C ALA A 433 1.03 30.31 3.94
N LEU A 434 -0.20 30.56 4.40
CA LEU A 434 -1.43 30.06 3.79
C LEU A 434 -1.70 30.64 2.40
N SER A 435 -1.28 31.88 2.12
CA SER A 435 -1.42 32.49 0.79
C SER A 435 -0.54 31.81 -0.25
N ILE A 436 0.56 31.22 0.17
CA ILE A 436 1.53 30.51 -0.69
C ILE A 436 1.18 29.02 -0.76
N ASP A 437 0.89 28.39 0.37
CA ASP A 437 0.43 27.00 0.46
C ASP A 437 -0.92 26.91 1.16
N SER A 438 -1.97 26.95 0.36
CA SER A 438 -3.35 26.85 0.85
C SER A 438 -3.71 25.47 1.42
N THR A 439 -2.84 24.46 1.26
CA THR A 439 -3.03 23.09 1.74
C THR A 439 -2.33 22.83 3.08
N MET A 440 -1.69 23.84 3.66
CA MET A 440 -0.99 23.73 4.94
C MET A 440 -1.91 23.19 6.03
N SER A 441 -1.55 22.03 6.58
CA SER A 441 -2.34 21.35 7.62
C SER A 441 -2.53 22.25 8.83
N GLN A 442 -3.78 22.33 9.32
CA GLN A 442 -4.19 23.13 10.48
C GLN A 442 -3.85 24.64 10.41
N GLY A 443 -3.51 25.14 9.22
CA GLY A 443 -3.12 26.54 9.05
C GLY A 443 -4.26 27.51 9.34
N ARG A 444 -5.47 27.22 8.89
CA ARG A 444 -6.66 28.04 9.15
C ARG A 444 -7.16 27.93 10.57
N LEU A 445 -7.03 26.74 11.18
CA LEU A 445 -7.28 26.54 12.60
C LEU A 445 -6.33 27.40 13.44
N MET A 446 -5.05 27.48 13.06
CA MET A 446 -4.07 28.37 13.71
C MET A 446 -4.49 29.85 13.57
N VAL A 447 -4.97 30.27 12.41
CA VAL A 447 -5.51 31.64 12.23
C VAL A 447 -6.64 31.90 13.22
N ALA A 448 -7.59 30.96 13.36
CA ALA A 448 -8.69 31.11 14.31
C ALA A 448 -8.21 31.22 15.77
N GLN A 449 -7.18 30.45 16.14
CA GLN A 449 -6.56 30.53 17.46
C GLN A 449 -5.95 31.91 17.72
N LEU A 450 -5.18 32.42 16.76
CA LEU A 450 -4.50 33.71 16.89
C LEU A 450 -5.48 34.89 16.89
N GLU A 451 -6.55 34.82 16.06
CA GLU A 451 -7.61 35.85 16.10
C GLU A 451 -8.33 35.90 17.46
N LEU A 452 -8.55 34.74 18.13
CA LEU A 452 -9.09 34.72 19.50
C LEU A 452 -8.10 35.29 20.52
N GLU A 453 -6.81 34.99 20.39
CA GLU A 453 -5.78 35.55 21.27
C GLU A 453 -5.68 37.09 21.14
N LEU A 454 -6.03 37.62 19.95
CA LEU A 454 -6.15 39.08 19.71
C LEU A 454 -7.49 39.67 20.12
N GLY A 455 -8.38 38.88 20.74
CA GLY A 455 -9.71 39.35 21.13
C GLY A 455 -10.67 39.58 19.96
N ARG A 456 -10.50 38.86 18.84
CA ARG A 456 -11.30 39.03 17.63
C ARG A 456 -12.15 37.78 17.33
N PRO A 457 -13.19 37.50 18.12
CA PRO A 457 -13.95 36.25 18.02
C PRO A 457 -14.70 36.10 16.69
N ASP A 458 -15.18 37.18 16.09
CA ASP A 458 -15.86 37.14 14.79
C ASP A 458 -14.91 36.69 13.66
N SER A 459 -13.71 37.24 13.63
CA SER A 459 -12.66 36.83 12.71
C SER A 459 -12.26 35.38 12.90
N ALA A 460 -12.22 34.93 14.16
CA ALA A 460 -11.92 33.53 14.47
C ALA A 460 -13.00 32.57 13.95
N LEU A 461 -14.29 32.90 14.08
CA LEU A 461 -15.39 32.13 13.50
C LEU A 461 -15.28 32.03 11.97
N VAL A 462 -14.97 33.14 11.30
CA VAL A 462 -14.74 33.15 9.85
C VAL A 462 -13.59 32.20 9.48
N ALA A 463 -12.49 32.21 10.25
CA ALA A 463 -11.36 31.33 10.01
C ALA A 463 -11.72 29.86 10.26
N LEU A 464 -12.54 29.55 11.27
CA LEU A 464 -13.05 28.20 11.55
C LEU A 464 -13.95 27.68 10.41
N HIS A 465 -14.86 28.51 9.90
CA HIS A 465 -15.66 28.15 8.72
C HIS A 465 -14.79 27.83 7.49
N ARG A 466 -13.74 28.63 7.27
CA ARG A 466 -12.79 28.38 6.19
C ARG A 466 -11.97 27.11 6.40
N ALA A 467 -11.59 26.79 7.65
CA ALA A 467 -10.90 25.56 8.00
C ALA A 467 -11.77 24.33 7.70
N ALA A 468 -13.02 24.35 8.11
CA ALA A 468 -13.98 23.27 7.82
C ALA A 468 -14.21 23.10 6.31
N ALA A 469 -14.40 24.20 5.59
CA ALA A 469 -14.60 24.17 4.13
C ALA A 469 -13.38 23.71 3.34
N SER A 470 -12.17 23.88 3.88
CA SER A 470 -10.92 23.45 3.21
C SER A 470 -10.55 22.00 3.48
N GLY A 471 -11.32 21.25 4.27
CA GLY A 471 -11.06 19.85 4.59
C GLY A 471 -9.99 19.64 5.66
N GLU A 472 -9.67 20.64 6.48
CA GLU A 472 -8.85 20.44 7.67
C GLU A 472 -9.58 19.49 8.65
N ASP A 473 -8.85 18.89 9.61
CA ASP A 473 -9.39 17.88 10.52
C ASP A 473 -10.64 18.39 11.28
N SER A 474 -11.79 17.87 10.88
CA SER A 474 -13.09 18.25 11.45
C SER A 474 -13.19 17.95 12.95
N SER A 475 -12.47 16.94 13.44
CA SER A 475 -12.45 16.60 14.87
C SER A 475 -11.72 17.68 15.69
N LEU A 476 -10.56 18.11 15.20
CA LEU A 476 -9.78 19.18 15.85
C LEU A 476 -10.52 20.51 15.81
N ILE A 477 -11.14 20.84 14.67
CA ILE A 477 -11.92 22.07 14.50
C ILE A 477 -13.11 22.10 15.47
N ALA A 478 -13.89 21.02 15.50
CA ALA A 478 -15.06 20.92 16.38
C ALA A 478 -14.67 20.95 17.86
N GLN A 479 -13.64 20.21 18.25
CA GLN A 479 -13.12 20.19 19.62
C GLN A 479 -12.64 21.57 20.06
N PHE A 480 -11.90 22.27 19.20
CA PHE A 480 -11.43 23.62 19.49
C PHE A 480 -12.60 24.58 19.67
N ALA A 481 -13.53 24.62 18.72
CA ALA A 481 -14.70 25.52 18.79
C ALA A 481 -15.58 25.22 20.02
N LEU A 482 -15.82 23.95 20.32
CA LEU A 482 -16.59 23.51 21.48
C LEU A 482 -15.92 23.92 22.80
N SER A 483 -14.61 23.72 22.90
CA SER A 483 -13.83 24.11 24.09
C SER A 483 -13.87 25.63 24.33
N LYS A 484 -13.69 26.41 23.25
CA LYS A 484 -13.73 27.88 23.35
C LYS A 484 -15.13 28.40 23.63
N GLY A 485 -16.15 27.85 22.95
CA GLY A 485 -17.55 28.19 23.20
C GLY A 485 -18.00 27.88 24.61
N ASN A 486 -17.60 26.74 25.18
CA ASN A 486 -17.86 26.39 26.58
C ASN A 486 -17.16 27.35 27.56
N GLY A 487 -15.91 27.75 27.27
CA GLY A 487 -15.22 28.77 28.05
C GLY A 487 -15.96 30.12 28.05
N MET A 488 -16.42 30.57 26.87
CA MET A 488 -17.20 31.78 26.68
C MET A 488 -18.56 31.70 27.42
N TYR A 489 -19.24 30.54 27.33
CA TYR A 489 -20.48 30.31 28.09
C TYR A 489 -20.29 30.43 29.58
N ARG A 490 -19.22 29.86 30.15
CA ARG A 490 -18.90 30.00 31.57
C ARG A 490 -18.61 31.45 31.94
N ALA A 491 -17.89 32.19 31.10
CA ALA A 491 -17.62 33.61 31.33
C ALA A 491 -18.91 34.45 31.28
N ALA A 492 -19.79 34.15 30.30
CA ALA A 492 -21.09 34.82 30.15
C ALA A 492 -22.01 34.63 31.40
N ASN A 493 -21.89 33.50 32.10
CA ASN A 493 -22.58 33.30 33.37
C ASN A 493 -22.15 34.30 34.47
N GLY A 494 -20.97 34.89 34.37
CA GLY A 494 -20.49 35.95 35.23
C GLY A 494 -21.02 37.34 34.84
N THR A 495 -20.97 37.67 33.55
CA THR A 495 -21.41 38.99 33.04
C THR A 495 -22.90 39.11 32.92
N LYS A 496 -23.60 37.99 32.67
CA LYS A 496 -25.05 37.93 32.40
C LYS A 496 -25.51 38.74 31.19
N ALA A 497 -24.58 39.08 30.28
CA ALA A 497 -24.87 39.85 29.09
C ALA A 497 -25.34 38.97 27.93
N SER A 498 -26.40 39.39 27.24
CA SER A 498 -26.95 38.62 26.11
C SER A 498 -25.95 38.45 24.96
N ASN A 499 -25.13 39.45 24.70
CA ASN A 499 -24.08 39.40 23.67
C ASN A 499 -22.99 38.36 23.97
N ASP A 500 -22.63 38.20 25.28
CA ASP A 500 -21.62 37.21 25.67
C ASP A 500 -22.14 35.78 25.51
N PHE A 501 -23.40 35.54 25.90
CA PHE A 501 -24.05 34.24 25.64
C PHE A 501 -24.25 33.97 24.16
N ASN A 502 -24.60 35.00 23.37
CA ASN A 502 -24.73 34.86 21.91
C ASN A 502 -23.40 34.51 21.23
N LEU A 503 -22.30 35.10 21.70
CA LEU A 503 -20.98 34.74 21.22
C LEU A 503 -20.65 33.26 21.52
N ALA A 504 -20.92 32.82 22.74
CA ALA A 504 -20.77 31.43 23.14
C ALA A 504 -21.64 30.51 22.27
N LEU A 505 -22.92 30.87 22.05
CA LEU A 505 -23.86 30.14 21.21
C LEU A 505 -23.33 29.94 19.77
N ARG A 506 -22.78 30.98 19.17
CA ARG A 506 -22.21 30.90 17.81
C ARG A 506 -21.07 29.90 17.70
N PHE A 507 -20.18 29.85 18.71
CA PHE A 507 -19.07 28.88 18.72
C PHE A 507 -19.54 27.45 18.96
N VAL A 508 -20.46 27.19 19.89
CA VAL A 508 -20.95 25.84 20.15
C VAL A 508 -21.84 25.33 19.03
N SER A 509 -22.65 26.22 18.40
CA SER A 509 -23.45 25.87 17.22
C SER A 509 -22.58 25.54 16.03
N PHE A 510 -21.50 26.29 15.81
CA PHE A 510 -20.52 25.95 14.78
C PHE A 510 -19.88 24.58 15.08
N ALA A 511 -19.45 24.32 16.31
CA ALA A 511 -18.90 23.01 16.69
C ALA A 511 -19.87 21.87 16.43
N ASP A 512 -21.16 22.03 16.79
CA ASP A 512 -22.21 21.04 16.56
C ASP A 512 -22.47 20.82 15.07
N SER A 513 -22.43 21.87 14.25
CA SER A 513 -22.57 21.75 12.78
C SER A 513 -21.43 20.99 12.10
N VAL A 514 -20.21 21.07 12.64
CA VAL A 514 -19.02 20.36 12.11
C VAL A 514 -19.00 18.91 12.59
N ARG A 515 -19.27 18.68 13.88
CA ARG A 515 -19.31 17.35 14.48
C ARG A 515 -20.26 17.31 15.66
N SER A 516 -21.49 16.88 15.40
CA SER A 516 -22.54 16.80 16.40
C SER A 516 -22.33 15.66 17.39
N ASN A 517 -22.54 15.94 18.68
CA ASN A 517 -22.57 14.96 19.77
C ASN A 517 -23.46 15.47 20.93
N GLU A 518 -23.69 14.64 21.94
CA GLU A 518 -24.53 15.00 23.09
C GLU A 518 -24.04 16.27 23.79
N GLN A 519 -22.74 16.43 23.99
CA GLN A 519 -22.15 17.59 24.66
C GLN A 519 -22.32 18.86 23.83
N SER A 520 -22.12 18.82 22.52
CA SER A 520 -22.29 19.99 21.64
C SER A 520 -23.74 20.44 21.64
N LYS A 521 -24.69 19.51 21.51
CA LYS A 521 -26.14 19.79 21.55
C LYS A 521 -26.58 20.39 22.86
N PHE A 522 -26.16 19.79 23.97
CA PHE A 522 -26.44 20.33 25.29
C PHE A 522 -25.93 21.76 25.44
N LEU A 523 -24.67 22.03 25.04
CA LEU A 523 -24.09 23.38 25.15
C LEU A 523 -24.77 24.38 24.21
N VAL A 524 -25.25 23.98 23.05
CA VAL A 524 -26.09 24.82 22.17
C VAL A 524 -27.37 25.21 22.92
N GLY A 525 -28.05 24.24 23.52
CA GLY A 525 -29.27 24.47 24.29
C GLY A 525 -29.05 25.38 25.51
N ALA A 526 -27.96 25.12 26.25
CA ALA A 526 -27.62 25.90 27.44
C ALA A 526 -27.21 27.37 27.11
N ALA A 527 -26.43 27.56 26.04
CA ALA A 527 -26.04 28.88 25.57
C ALA A 527 -27.25 29.67 25.03
N ALA A 528 -28.13 29.02 24.27
CA ALA A 528 -29.37 29.64 23.78
C ALA A 528 -30.29 30.05 24.94
N LEU A 529 -30.44 29.20 25.97
CA LEU A 529 -31.18 29.54 27.19
C LEU A 529 -30.56 30.77 27.90
N GLY A 530 -29.21 30.83 27.94
CA GLY A 530 -28.51 31.99 28.49
C GLY A 530 -28.83 33.29 27.74
N VAL A 531 -28.87 33.23 26.38
CA VAL A 531 -29.28 34.39 25.56
C VAL A 531 -30.74 34.78 25.87
N VAL A 532 -31.67 33.80 25.92
CA VAL A 532 -33.09 34.05 26.24
C VAL A 532 -33.23 34.78 27.57
N GLN A 533 -32.63 34.26 28.64
CA GLN A 533 -32.69 34.85 29.97
C GLN A 533 -32.10 36.26 30.01
N ALA A 534 -30.89 36.41 29.43
CA ALA A 534 -30.20 37.70 29.42
C ALA A 534 -30.96 38.76 28.62
N SER A 535 -31.45 38.39 27.42
CA SER A 535 -32.24 39.32 26.58
C SER A 535 -33.53 39.76 27.21
N LEU A 536 -34.25 38.89 27.95
CA LEU A 536 -35.46 39.26 28.71
C LEU A 536 -35.10 40.21 29.87
N THR A 537 -34.02 39.95 30.58
CA THR A 537 -33.54 40.81 31.67
C THR A 537 -33.14 42.19 31.15
N GLU A 538 -32.42 42.23 30.05
CA GLU A 538 -32.01 43.48 29.40
C GLU A 538 -33.22 44.24 28.84
N ALA A 539 -34.19 43.54 28.21
CA ALA A 539 -35.42 44.15 27.71
C ALA A 539 -36.22 44.81 28.83
N ALA A 540 -36.35 44.14 29.98
CA ALA A 540 -37.06 44.69 31.14
C ALA A 540 -36.40 45.97 31.70
N ALA A 541 -35.10 46.17 31.49
CA ALA A 541 -34.36 47.36 31.91
C ALA A 541 -34.40 48.49 30.84
N GLN A 542 -34.91 48.25 29.63
CA GLN A 542 -34.92 49.25 28.55
C GLN A 542 -36.04 50.28 28.72
N LYS A 543 -35.67 51.52 28.43
CA LYS A 543 -36.65 52.63 28.27
C LYS A 543 -37.10 52.77 26.82
N ASP A 544 -36.29 52.40 25.87
CA ASP A 544 -36.60 52.38 24.44
C ASP A 544 -37.40 51.13 24.10
N LYS A 545 -38.64 51.33 23.69
CA LYS A 545 -39.53 50.23 23.28
C LYS A 545 -39.05 49.48 22.07
N SER A 546 -38.37 50.16 21.12
CA SER A 546 -37.84 49.52 19.93
C SER A 546 -36.70 48.51 20.27
N GLU A 547 -35.78 48.93 21.14
CA GLU A 547 -34.70 48.06 21.61
C GLU A 547 -35.23 46.95 22.51
N GLY A 548 -36.20 47.24 23.40
CA GLY A 548 -36.88 46.22 24.18
C GLY A 548 -37.58 45.18 23.30
N CYS A 549 -38.27 45.60 22.25
CA CYS A 549 -38.90 44.72 21.28
C CYS A 549 -37.87 43.81 20.55
N ARG A 550 -36.77 44.42 20.09
CA ARG A 550 -35.68 43.65 19.45
C ARG A 550 -35.12 42.54 20.35
N LEU A 551 -34.89 42.83 21.62
CA LEU A 551 -34.38 41.89 22.61
C LEU A 551 -35.39 40.75 22.91
N VAL A 552 -36.68 41.06 22.98
CA VAL A 552 -37.72 40.06 23.20
C VAL A 552 -37.88 39.14 21.98
N HIS A 553 -37.77 39.68 20.76
CA HIS A 553 -37.73 38.85 19.56
C HIS A 553 -36.54 37.90 19.54
N VAL A 554 -35.34 38.36 19.89
CA VAL A 554 -34.15 37.48 20.03
C VAL A 554 -34.43 36.36 21.05
N ALA A 555 -35.06 36.66 22.18
CA ALA A 555 -35.43 35.65 23.16
C ALA A 555 -36.46 34.65 22.60
N SER A 556 -37.50 35.14 21.94
CA SER A 556 -38.56 34.31 21.34
C SER A 556 -38.00 33.33 20.29
N ASP A 557 -37.15 33.82 19.39
CA ASP A 557 -36.60 33.05 18.30
C ASP A 557 -35.68 31.93 18.76
N LEU A 558 -35.05 32.08 19.93
CA LEU A 558 -34.09 31.10 20.47
C LEU A 558 -34.72 30.05 21.39
N ILE A 559 -35.98 30.19 21.85
CA ILE A 559 -36.67 29.18 22.67
C ILE A 559 -36.69 27.80 22.02
N PRO A 560 -37.06 27.64 20.72
CA PRO A 560 -37.04 26.32 20.08
C PRO A 560 -35.65 25.71 20.07
N MET A 561 -34.62 26.49 19.76
CA MET A 561 -33.24 26.04 19.75
C MET A 561 -32.78 25.61 21.15
N ALA A 562 -33.07 26.39 22.18
CA ALA A 562 -32.75 26.06 23.57
C ALA A 562 -33.40 24.72 23.96
N ARG A 563 -34.69 24.57 23.68
CA ARG A 563 -35.46 23.34 23.97
C ARG A 563 -34.87 22.12 23.28
N THR A 564 -34.69 22.20 21.97
CA THR A 564 -34.16 21.11 21.17
C THR A 564 -32.76 20.69 21.61
N GLY A 565 -31.87 21.66 21.86
CA GLY A 565 -30.51 21.37 22.29
C GLY A 565 -30.45 20.71 23.67
N LEU A 566 -31.24 21.21 24.63
CA LEU A 566 -31.31 20.62 25.98
C LEU A 566 -31.90 19.20 25.95
N GLN A 567 -32.94 18.96 25.16
CA GLN A 567 -33.53 17.61 25.00
C GLN A 567 -32.57 16.61 24.36
N ALA A 568 -31.68 17.07 23.51
CA ALA A 568 -30.71 16.25 22.78
C ALA A 568 -29.38 16.00 23.54
N GLY A 569 -29.27 16.47 24.79
CA GLY A 569 -28.06 16.29 25.61
C GLY A 569 -27.79 14.88 26.12
N GLY A 570 -28.69 13.93 25.86
CA GLY A 570 -28.52 12.52 26.22
C GLY A 570 -28.48 12.23 27.71
N GLU A 571 -28.10 10.99 28.06
CA GLU A 571 -28.05 10.57 29.48
C GLU A 571 -26.98 11.30 30.28
N THR A 572 -25.88 11.69 29.65
CA THR A 572 -24.75 12.38 30.30
C THR A 572 -25.17 13.70 30.92
N PHE A 573 -26.15 14.40 30.33
CA PHE A 573 -26.61 15.73 30.79
C PHE A 573 -28.07 15.71 31.25
N ALA A 574 -28.67 14.55 31.48
CA ALA A 574 -30.12 14.40 31.75
C ALA A 574 -30.63 15.29 32.90
N GLU A 575 -29.93 15.33 34.05
CA GLU A 575 -30.33 16.14 35.20
C GLU A 575 -30.20 17.63 34.91
N ALA A 576 -29.06 18.06 34.30
CA ALA A 576 -28.85 19.46 33.93
C ALA A 576 -29.84 19.91 32.84
N SER A 577 -30.16 19.04 31.90
CA SER A 577 -31.17 19.28 30.87
C SER A 577 -32.55 19.46 31.45
N LYS A 578 -32.97 18.60 32.39
CA LYS A 578 -34.25 18.68 33.05
C LYS A 578 -34.42 20.01 33.79
N GLN A 579 -33.43 20.37 34.64
CA GLN A 579 -33.44 21.64 35.36
C GLN A 579 -33.51 22.85 34.43
N SER A 580 -32.75 22.81 33.32
CA SER A 580 -32.73 23.88 32.32
C SER A 580 -34.04 23.97 31.53
N LEU A 581 -34.66 22.84 31.20
CA LEU A 581 -35.96 22.80 30.50
C LEU A 581 -37.11 23.30 31.40
N ASP A 582 -37.09 22.91 32.68
CA ASP A 582 -38.05 23.43 33.67
C ASP A 582 -37.92 24.96 33.81
N TYR A 583 -36.69 25.45 33.83
CA TYR A 583 -36.43 26.89 33.88
C TYR A 583 -36.85 27.61 32.60
N LEU A 584 -36.55 27.02 31.39
CA LEU A 584 -37.00 27.56 30.12
C LEU A 584 -38.53 27.67 30.05
N GLY A 585 -39.26 26.66 30.59
CA GLY A 585 -40.72 26.70 30.70
C GLY A 585 -41.26 27.84 31.54
N GLN A 586 -40.52 28.27 32.59
CA GLN A 586 -40.85 29.43 33.38
C GLN A 586 -40.63 30.75 32.64
N LEU A 587 -39.73 30.81 31.64
CA LEU A 587 -39.46 32.01 30.84
C LEU A 587 -40.48 32.25 29.72
N ASP A 588 -41.14 31.21 29.18
CA ASP A 588 -42.12 31.32 28.09
C ASP A 588 -43.20 32.39 28.33
N PRO A 589 -43.86 32.49 29.52
CA PRO A 589 -44.84 33.53 29.78
C PRO A 589 -44.27 34.96 29.75
N TYR A 590 -43.01 35.12 30.18
CA TYR A 590 -42.35 36.45 30.17
C TYR A 590 -42.04 36.92 28.75
N VAL A 591 -41.72 35.98 27.81
CA VAL A 591 -41.56 36.32 26.39
C VAL A 591 -42.89 36.86 25.84
N GLY A 592 -44.02 36.17 26.10
CA GLY A 592 -45.34 36.64 25.69
C GLY A 592 -45.71 38.00 26.24
N GLN A 593 -45.44 38.26 27.54
CA GLN A 593 -45.63 39.58 28.15
C GLN A 593 -44.73 40.65 27.54
N GLY A 594 -43.47 40.31 27.27
CA GLY A 594 -42.53 41.20 26.59
C GLY A 594 -42.95 41.60 25.19
N LEU A 595 -43.40 40.65 24.38
CA LEU A 595 -43.93 40.91 23.03
C LEU A 595 -45.13 41.85 23.07
N GLN A 596 -46.03 41.66 24.01
CA GLN A 596 -47.15 42.57 24.19
C GLN A 596 -46.72 43.97 24.67
N ALA A 597 -45.81 44.05 25.65
CA ALA A 597 -45.43 45.30 26.29
C ALA A 597 -44.54 46.18 25.38
N PHE A 598 -43.59 45.58 24.68
CA PHE A 598 -42.60 46.31 23.87
C PHE A 598 -42.95 46.37 22.41
N CYS A 599 -43.52 45.29 21.80
CA CYS A 599 -43.81 45.19 20.37
C CYS A 599 -45.29 45.47 20.04
N GLY A 600 -46.20 45.43 21.02
CA GLY A 600 -47.64 45.54 20.78
C GLY A 600 -48.26 44.27 20.14
N GLU A 601 -47.53 43.18 20.13
CA GLU A 601 -47.94 41.93 19.52
C GLU A 601 -48.74 41.07 20.51
N LYS A 602 -49.76 40.31 19.98
CA LYS A 602 -50.44 39.33 20.82
C LYS A 602 -49.49 38.14 21.07
N PRO A 603 -49.43 37.63 22.31
CA PRO A 603 -48.63 36.45 22.60
C PRO A 603 -49.00 35.30 21.68
N PRO A 604 -48.01 34.51 21.19
CA PRO A 604 -48.31 33.32 20.40
C PRO A 604 -49.20 32.40 21.24
N LYS A 605 -50.24 31.83 20.61
CA LYS A 605 -51.12 30.85 21.28
C LYS A 605 -50.26 29.69 21.76
N SER A 606 -50.15 29.48 23.07
CA SER A 606 -49.42 28.36 23.62
C SER A 606 -49.95 27.04 23.05
N GLU A 607 -49.07 26.21 22.52
CA GLU A 607 -49.41 24.83 22.02
C GLU A 607 -49.83 23.86 23.16
N GLN A 608 -50.03 24.34 24.37
CA GLN A 608 -50.43 23.53 25.55
C GLN A 608 -51.92 23.10 25.62
N ALA A 609 -52.66 23.19 24.52
CA ALA A 609 -54.06 22.76 24.50
C ALA A 609 -54.33 21.60 23.53
N ARG A 610 -53.40 20.69 23.37
CA ARG A 610 -53.70 19.38 22.72
C ARG A 610 -52.82 18.29 23.34
N HIS A 611 -53.18 17.82 24.54
CA HIS A 611 -53.06 16.44 24.97
C HIS A 611 -54.00 16.21 26.18
#